data_b5437ff01cbfefa35a72ae2b88b14e04
#
_entry.id   b5437ff01cbfefa35a72ae2b88b14e04
#
_cell.length_a   1.000
_cell.length_b   1.000
_cell.length_c   1.000
_cell.angle_alpha   90.00
_cell.angle_beta   90.00
_cell.angle_gamma   90.00
#
_symmetry.space_group_name_H-M   'P 1'
#
loop_
_entity.id
_entity.type
_entity.pdbx_description
1 polymer ?
#
loop_
_entity_poly.entity_id
_entity_poly.type
_entity_poly.pdbx_seq_one_letter_code
_entity_poly.pdbx_strand_id
1 'polypeptide(L)'
;FVPTVIKSINDHELGGIIRYAQKNMDVVHAVNFQPVSLTGRMGKSEREKYRITVPDCVQRIEEQTDGQVTVDDWFPVPSCMPLTNVIEAFSSKPKYELSIHFACGAGTYIFEDADTKKFVPLTKFCDIQGMLELFEDKSEEIRSGKNKYFTMLEVVRKLKGFVDSKKQPAGLDLAKMFGNILMKRSFDSVGSW
;
A
#
# COMPACT_ATOMS: atom_id res chain seq x y z
N PHE A 1 -2.04 -10.72 -8.06
CA PHE A 1 -1.12 -11.02 -9.18
C PHE A 1 0.33 -10.80 -8.75
N VAL A 2 1.25 -11.61 -9.31
CA VAL A 2 2.68 -11.49 -9.05
C VAL A 2 3.44 -11.57 -10.38
N PRO A 3 3.35 -10.55 -11.26
CA PRO A 3 4.05 -10.55 -12.54
C PRO A 3 5.54 -10.28 -12.36
N THR A 4 6.39 -11.10 -12.98
CA THR A 4 7.81 -10.77 -13.15
C THR A 4 7.96 -9.73 -14.24
N VAL A 5 8.61 -8.61 -13.94
CA VAL A 5 8.81 -7.50 -14.88
C VAL A 5 10.20 -7.57 -15.49
N ILE A 6 10.26 -7.52 -16.82
CA ILE A 6 11.51 -7.59 -17.61
C ILE A 6 11.50 -6.43 -18.58
N LYS A 7 12.55 -5.60 -18.54
CA LYS A 7 12.72 -4.47 -19.46
C LYS A 7 12.64 -4.93 -20.91
N SER A 8 11.93 -4.16 -21.74
CA SER A 8 11.73 -4.41 -23.17
C SER A 8 10.95 -5.68 -23.51
N ILE A 9 10.38 -6.40 -22.51
CA ILE A 9 9.51 -7.55 -22.73
C ILE A 9 8.08 -7.22 -22.31
N ASN A 10 7.87 -6.82 -21.05
CA ASN A 10 6.55 -6.55 -20.51
C ASN A 10 6.49 -5.30 -19.59
N ASP A 11 7.54 -4.50 -19.55
CA ASP A 11 7.57 -3.25 -18.79
C ASP A 11 6.61 -2.17 -19.33
N HIS A 12 6.03 -2.39 -20.51
CA HIS A 12 4.98 -1.57 -21.11
C HIS A 12 3.56 -1.98 -20.71
N GLU A 13 3.39 -3.07 -19.93
CA GLU A 13 2.09 -3.63 -19.54
C GLU A 13 1.68 -3.29 -18.11
N LEU A 14 2.51 -2.57 -17.33
CA LEU A 14 2.28 -2.36 -15.91
C LEU A 14 0.96 -1.64 -15.63
N GLY A 15 0.69 -0.57 -16.35
CA GLY A 15 -0.58 0.16 -16.26
C GLY A 15 -1.77 -0.67 -16.75
N GLY A 16 -1.58 -1.52 -17.77
CA GLY A 16 -2.57 -2.47 -18.25
C GLY A 16 -2.95 -3.49 -17.18
N ILE A 17 -1.96 -4.03 -16.47
CA ILE A 17 -2.16 -4.98 -15.37
C ILE A 17 -2.91 -4.32 -14.20
N ILE A 18 -2.58 -3.07 -13.84
CA ILE A 18 -3.30 -2.33 -12.79
C ILE A 18 -4.76 -2.10 -13.21
N ARG A 19 -5.01 -1.68 -14.44
CA ARG A 19 -6.38 -1.52 -14.96
C ARG A 19 -7.15 -2.85 -15.03
N TYR A 20 -6.47 -3.94 -15.33
CA TYR A 20 -7.10 -5.26 -15.28
C TYR A 20 -7.47 -5.64 -13.83
N ALA A 21 -6.57 -5.39 -12.88
CA ALA A 21 -6.84 -5.60 -11.45
C ALA A 21 -8.03 -4.75 -10.97
N GLN A 22 -8.10 -3.47 -11.38
CA GLN A 22 -9.21 -2.58 -11.09
C GLN A 22 -10.57 -3.15 -11.55
N LYS A 23 -10.62 -3.70 -12.76
CA LYS A 23 -11.86 -4.28 -13.30
C LYS A 23 -12.29 -5.59 -12.61
N ASN A 24 -11.40 -6.20 -11.85
CA ASN A 24 -11.61 -7.50 -11.19
C ASN A 24 -11.30 -7.42 -9.68
N MET A 25 -11.63 -6.28 -9.04
CA MET A 25 -11.34 -6.06 -7.61
C MET A 25 -12.08 -7.03 -6.68
N ASP A 26 -13.13 -7.67 -7.16
CA ASP A 26 -13.85 -8.74 -6.45
C ASP A 26 -12.98 -9.97 -6.18
N VAL A 27 -11.95 -10.19 -7.00
CA VAL A 27 -11.03 -11.33 -6.89
C VAL A 27 -9.56 -10.93 -6.84
N VAL A 28 -9.19 -9.72 -7.31
CA VAL A 28 -7.80 -9.23 -7.34
C VAL A 28 -7.61 -8.12 -6.32
N HIS A 29 -7.01 -8.44 -5.19
CA HIS A 29 -6.80 -7.49 -4.09
C HIS A 29 -5.44 -6.80 -4.12
N ALA A 30 -4.46 -7.37 -4.84
CA ALA A 30 -3.12 -6.80 -4.94
C ALA A 30 -2.41 -7.19 -6.23
N VAL A 31 -1.50 -6.33 -6.67
CA VAL A 31 -0.52 -6.61 -7.72
C VAL A 31 0.87 -6.37 -7.15
N ASN A 32 1.71 -7.40 -7.17
CA ASN A 32 3.09 -7.35 -6.71
C ASN A 32 4.02 -7.49 -7.93
N PHE A 33 4.45 -6.37 -8.48
CA PHE A 33 5.42 -6.36 -9.58
C PHE A 33 6.80 -6.77 -9.06
N GLN A 34 7.36 -7.82 -9.67
CA GLN A 34 8.66 -8.37 -9.32
C GLN A 34 9.69 -8.02 -10.40
N PRO A 35 10.52 -6.98 -10.23
CA PRO A 35 11.63 -6.75 -11.15
C PRO A 35 12.49 -8.00 -11.26
N VAL A 36 12.82 -8.39 -12.49
CA VAL A 36 13.57 -9.62 -12.74
C VAL A 36 14.95 -9.59 -12.06
N SER A 37 15.28 -10.64 -11.33
CA SER A 37 16.62 -10.84 -10.77
C SER A 37 17.48 -11.58 -11.78
N LEU A 38 18.39 -10.87 -12.42
CA LEU A 38 19.30 -11.41 -13.42
C LEU A 38 20.55 -11.97 -12.74
N THR A 39 20.45 -13.20 -12.24
CA THR A 39 21.51 -13.93 -11.53
C THR A 39 22.09 -15.07 -12.40
N GLY A 40 23.23 -15.61 -12.00
CA GLY A 40 23.88 -16.73 -12.69
C GLY A 40 24.77 -16.33 -13.86
N ARG A 41 24.91 -17.23 -14.84
CA ARG A 41 25.83 -17.09 -15.98
C ARG A 41 25.24 -16.28 -17.14
N MET A 42 24.72 -15.08 -16.85
CA MET A 42 24.20 -14.19 -17.87
C MET A 42 25.26 -13.18 -18.30
N GLY A 43 25.40 -12.95 -19.61
CA GLY A 43 26.31 -11.97 -20.16
C GLY A 43 26.01 -10.54 -19.71
N LYS A 44 27.05 -9.69 -19.61
CA LYS A 44 26.86 -8.29 -19.17
C LYS A 44 25.88 -7.54 -20.06
N SER A 45 25.97 -7.71 -21.37
CA SER A 45 25.09 -7.07 -22.36
C SER A 45 23.62 -7.48 -22.21
N GLU A 46 23.34 -8.74 -21.90
CA GLU A 46 21.98 -9.21 -21.65
C GLU A 46 21.43 -8.63 -20.35
N ARG A 47 22.24 -8.57 -19.29
CA ARG A 47 21.83 -7.94 -18.04
C ARG A 47 21.48 -6.46 -18.22
N GLU A 48 22.30 -5.73 -18.96
CA GLU A 48 22.04 -4.31 -19.26
C GLU A 48 20.76 -4.13 -20.09
N LYS A 49 20.50 -5.04 -21.02
CA LYS A 49 19.31 -5.02 -21.87
C LYS A 49 18.01 -5.26 -21.10
N TYR A 50 18.00 -6.23 -20.19
CA TYR A 50 16.77 -6.71 -19.55
C TYR A 50 16.58 -6.25 -18.11
N ARG A 51 17.61 -5.59 -17.52
CA ARG A 51 17.54 -5.11 -16.15
C ARG A 51 16.49 -4.01 -16.01
N ILE A 52 15.65 -4.18 -15.01
CA ILE A 52 14.71 -3.17 -14.54
C ILE A 52 14.79 -3.12 -13.00
N THR A 53 14.60 -1.94 -12.43
CA THR A 53 14.65 -1.71 -10.98
C THR A 53 13.25 -1.33 -10.45
N VAL A 54 13.08 -1.32 -9.12
CA VAL A 54 11.84 -0.84 -8.50
C VAL A 54 11.51 0.60 -8.91
N PRO A 55 12.47 1.57 -8.86
CA PRO A 55 12.21 2.92 -9.37
C PRO A 55 11.80 2.97 -10.84
N ASP A 56 12.42 2.16 -11.70
CA ASP A 56 12.02 2.10 -13.11
C ASP A 56 10.56 1.62 -13.27
N CYS A 57 10.14 0.61 -12.49
CA CYS A 57 8.76 0.14 -12.50
C CYS A 57 7.78 1.22 -12.04
N VAL A 58 8.11 1.95 -10.97
CA VAL A 58 7.31 3.05 -10.44
C VAL A 58 7.14 4.15 -11.49
N GLN A 59 8.22 4.55 -12.16
CA GLN A 59 8.18 5.54 -13.23
C GLN A 59 7.33 5.07 -14.43
N ARG A 60 7.45 3.79 -14.82
CA ARG A 60 6.60 3.21 -15.87
C ARG A 60 5.12 3.19 -15.49
N ILE A 61 4.81 2.95 -14.23
CA ILE A 61 3.43 3.00 -13.74
C ILE A 61 2.89 4.42 -13.85
N GLU A 62 3.66 5.44 -13.47
CA GLU A 62 3.25 6.84 -13.63
C GLU A 62 2.95 7.18 -15.09
N GLU A 63 3.88 6.86 -16.01
CA GLU A 63 3.71 7.07 -17.45
C GLU A 63 2.44 6.36 -17.98
N GLN A 64 2.22 5.11 -17.60
CA GLN A 64 1.15 4.26 -18.12
C GLN A 64 -0.20 4.45 -17.41
N THR A 65 -0.23 5.18 -16.31
CA THR A 65 -1.48 5.60 -15.63
C THR A 65 -1.82 7.06 -15.87
N ASP A 66 -1.17 7.70 -16.86
CA ASP A 66 -1.38 9.11 -17.21
C ASP A 66 -1.20 10.05 -16.00
N GLY A 67 -0.22 9.75 -15.13
CA GLY A 67 0.10 10.50 -13.93
C GLY A 67 -0.93 10.36 -12.79
N GLN A 68 -1.87 9.43 -12.88
CA GLN A 68 -2.82 9.19 -11.79
C GLN A 68 -2.15 8.58 -10.55
N VAL A 69 -1.14 7.75 -10.78
CA VAL A 69 -0.27 7.17 -9.73
C VAL A 69 1.15 7.67 -9.99
N THR A 70 1.63 8.60 -9.17
CA THR A 70 2.93 9.26 -9.35
C THR A 70 4.03 8.59 -8.55
N VAL A 71 5.29 8.92 -8.82
CA VAL A 71 6.44 8.43 -8.04
C VAL A 71 6.35 8.77 -6.55
N ASP A 72 5.71 9.90 -6.21
CA ASP A 72 5.54 10.36 -4.82
C ASP A 72 4.46 9.59 -4.04
N ASP A 73 3.70 8.73 -4.72
CA ASP A 73 2.64 7.94 -4.10
C ASP A 73 3.13 6.63 -3.47
N TRP A 74 4.43 6.35 -3.55
CA TRP A 74 5.02 5.08 -3.11
C TRP A 74 5.80 5.22 -1.81
N PHE A 75 5.67 4.23 -0.95
CA PHE A 75 6.37 4.14 0.32
C PHE A 75 7.26 2.90 0.36
N PRO A 76 8.44 2.96 0.96
CA PRO A 76 9.18 1.76 1.32
C PRO A 76 8.32 0.84 2.20
N VAL A 77 8.32 -0.46 1.92
CA VAL A 77 7.51 -1.44 2.68
C VAL A 77 7.68 -1.33 4.20
N PRO A 78 8.90 -1.12 4.76
CA PRO A 78 9.08 -0.94 6.20
C PRO A 78 8.35 0.26 6.81
N SER A 79 7.99 1.27 6.01
CA SER A 79 7.23 2.43 6.51
C SER A 79 5.85 2.05 7.06
N CYS A 80 5.33 0.87 6.70
CA CYS A 80 4.05 0.36 7.21
C CYS A 80 4.14 -0.33 8.58
N MET A 81 5.34 -0.47 9.16
CA MET A 81 5.53 -1.12 10.48
C MET A 81 4.64 -0.56 11.60
N PRO A 82 4.44 0.76 11.74
CA PRO A 82 3.57 1.30 12.78
C PRO A 82 2.14 0.75 12.74
N LEU A 83 1.60 0.52 11.54
CA LEU A 83 0.28 -0.11 11.40
C LEU A 83 0.29 -1.56 11.91
N THR A 84 1.32 -2.32 11.60
CA THR A 84 1.50 -3.68 12.14
C THR A 84 1.64 -3.65 13.66
N ASN A 85 2.45 -2.75 14.20
CA ASN A 85 2.70 -2.58 15.62
C ASN A 85 1.42 -2.30 16.42
N VAL A 86 0.57 -1.39 15.95
CA VAL A 86 -0.68 -1.07 16.65
C VAL A 86 -1.68 -2.23 16.61
N ILE A 87 -1.77 -2.95 15.49
CA ILE A 87 -2.62 -4.15 15.36
C ILE A 87 -2.12 -5.25 16.29
N GLU A 88 -0.82 -5.47 16.37
CA GLU A 88 -0.20 -6.46 17.26
C GLU A 88 -0.45 -6.10 18.73
N ALA A 89 -0.16 -4.87 19.12
CA ALA A 89 -0.39 -4.40 20.49
C ALA A 89 -1.86 -4.57 20.92
N PHE A 90 -2.81 -4.24 20.04
CA PHE A 90 -4.25 -4.39 20.31
C PHE A 90 -4.68 -5.86 20.36
N SER A 91 -4.27 -6.67 19.36
CA SER A 91 -4.69 -8.06 19.24
C SER A 91 -3.98 -8.98 20.23
N SER A 92 -2.85 -8.55 20.80
CA SER A 92 -1.94 -9.37 21.60
C SER A 92 -1.47 -10.64 20.86
N LYS A 93 -1.37 -10.57 19.54
CA LYS A 93 -0.92 -11.67 18.68
C LYS A 93 0.17 -11.16 17.74
N PRO A 94 1.28 -11.90 17.59
CA PRO A 94 2.32 -11.56 16.63
C PRO A 94 1.74 -11.38 15.22
N LYS A 95 2.27 -10.40 14.51
CA LYS A 95 1.97 -10.12 13.12
C LYS A 95 3.26 -10.19 12.30
N TYR A 96 3.16 -9.89 11.01
CA TYR A 96 4.32 -9.90 10.13
C TYR A 96 5.26 -8.75 10.45
N GLU A 97 6.53 -9.05 10.62
CA GLU A 97 7.58 -8.04 10.60
C GLU A 97 7.92 -7.71 9.14
N LEU A 98 7.73 -6.44 8.77
CA LEU A 98 8.07 -5.94 7.44
C LEU A 98 9.55 -5.50 7.40
N SER A 99 10.44 -6.41 7.81
CA SER A 99 11.87 -6.17 8.07
C SER A 99 12.76 -6.25 6.81
N ILE A 100 12.21 -6.03 5.64
CA ILE A 100 13.00 -5.93 4.41
C ILE A 100 13.78 -4.62 4.34
N HIS A 101 14.89 -4.62 3.61
CA HIS A 101 15.62 -3.37 3.35
C HIS A 101 14.72 -2.38 2.59
N PHE A 102 14.77 -1.10 2.97
CA PHE A 102 13.88 -0.07 2.40
C PHE A 102 13.94 0.05 0.87
N ALA A 103 15.08 -0.29 0.25
CA ALA A 103 15.25 -0.27 -1.21
C ALA A 103 14.78 -1.56 -1.91
N CYS A 104 14.37 -2.59 -1.16
CA CYS A 104 13.97 -3.88 -1.74
C CYS A 104 12.49 -3.96 -2.13
N GLY A 105 11.68 -3.00 -1.69
CA GLY A 105 10.27 -2.96 -2.04
C GLY A 105 9.61 -1.64 -1.70
N ALA A 106 8.71 -1.22 -2.56
CA ALA A 106 7.84 -0.07 -2.35
C ALA A 106 6.39 -0.50 -2.57
N GLY A 107 5.47 0.11 -1.85
CA GLY A 107 4.05 -0.17 -1.95
C GLY A 107 3.22 1.11 -1.94
N THR A 108 2.03 1.03 -2.51
CA THR A 108 1.01 2.08 -2.42
C THR A 108 -0.37 1.46 -2.33
N TYR A 109 -1.33 2.21 -1.83
CA TYR A 109 -2.75 1.86 -1.87
C TYR A 109 -3.44 2.75 -2.89
N ILE A 110 -4.13 2.13 -3.84
CA ILE A 110 -4.84 2.81 -4.92
C ILE A 110 -6.32 2.49 -4.79
N PHE A 111 -7.15 3.52 -4.82
CA PHE A 111 -8.60 3.40 -4.79
C PHE A 111 -9.17 3.78 -6.16
N GLU A 112 -10.34 3.26 -6.48
CA GLU A 112 -11.14 3.71 -7.61
C GLU A 112 -12.12 4.78 -7.13
N ASP A 113 -12.15 5.91 -7.79
CA ASP A 113 -13.24 6.86 -7.63
C ASP A 113 -14.49 6.33 -8.34
N ALA A 114 -15.59 6.19 -7.59
CA ALA A 114 -16.79 5.54 -8.10
C ALA A 114 -17.45 6.27 -9.27
N ASP A 115 -17.30 7.59 -9.32
CA ASP A 115 -17.92 8.44 -10.34
C ASP A 115 -17.06 8.56 -11.61
N THR A 116 -15.75 8.78 -11.42
CA THR A 116 -14.83 9.07 -12.54
C THR A 116 -14.07 7.83 -13.04
N LYS A 117 -14.10 6.73 -12.28
CA LYS A 117 -13.33 5.50 -12.52
C LYS A 117 -11.80 5.70 -12.55
N LYS A 118 -11.32 6.83 -12.03
CA LYS A 118 -9.90 7.15 -11.97
C LYS A 118 -9.23 6.50 -10.76
N PHE A 119 -7.94 6.27 -10.89
CA PHE A 119 -7.08 5.87 -9.78
C PHE A 119 -6.85 7.05 -8.84
N VAL A 120 -7.03 6.83 -7.55
CA VAL A 120 -6.74 7.80 -6.51
C VAL A 120 -5.86 7.14 -5.45
N PRO A 121 -4.55 7.38 -5.46
CA PRO A 121 -3.65 6.90 -4.41
C PRO A 121 -4.03 7.48 -3.05
N LEU A 122 -3.80 6.70 -1.98
CA LEU A 122 -4.08 7.09 -0.59
C LEU A 122 -3.42 8.42 -0.22
N THR A 123 -2.22 8.69 -0.74
CA THR A 123 -1.45 9.93 -0.55
C THR A 123 -2.18 11.20 -0.96
N LYS A 124 -3.08 11.10 -1.94
CA LYS A 124 -3.78 12.28 -2.48
C LYS A 124 -4.83 12.86 -1.53
N PHE A 125 -5.28 12.06 -0.54
CA PHE A 125 -6.37 12.46 0.37
C PHE A 125 -6.14 12.06 1.83
N CYS A 126 -4.99 11.44 2.17
CA CYS A 126 -4.65 11.04 3.53
C CYS A 126 -3.25 11.51 3.92
N ASP A 127 -3.14 12.13 5.09
CA ASP A 127 -1.84 12.36 5.75
C ASP A 127 -1.35 11.04 6.34
N ILE A 128 -0.62 10.29 5.52
CA ILE A 128 -0.14 8.95 5.87
C ILE A 128 0.92 9.03 6.97
N GLN A 129 1.80 10.03 6.91
CA GLN A 129 2.87 10.16 7.89
C GLN A 129 2.31 10.42 9.28
N GLY A 130 1.43 11.41 9.43
CA GLY A 130 0.79 11.70 10.71
C GLY A 130 -0.04 10.52 11.24
N MET A 131 -0.67 9.76 10.34
CA MET A 131 -1.39 8.55 10.69
C MET A 131 -0.46 7.45 11.21
N LEU A 132 0.70 7.23 10.58
CA LEU A 132 1.68 6.23 11.00
C LEU A 132 2.33 6.61 12.34
N GLU A 133 2.64 7.89 12.56
CA GLU A 133 3.12 8.42 13.83
C GLU A 133 2.09 8.18 14.95
N LEU A 134 0.81 8.45 14.69
CA LEU A 134 -0.27 8.11 15.63
C LEU A 134 -0.28 6.61 15.97
N PHE A 135 -0.12 5.72 14.99
CA PHE A 135 -0.12 4.28 15.23
C PHE A 135 1.07 3.85 16.09
N GLU A 136 2.25 4.40 15.85
CA GLU A 136 3.43 4.10 16.66
C GLU A 136 3.22 4.54 18.11
N ASP A 137 2.86 5.81 18.34
CA ASP A 137 2.56 6.33 19.67
C ASP A 137 1.54 5.47 20.41
N LYS A 138 0.46 5.08 19.73
CA LYS A 138 -0.61 4.28 20.33
C LYS A 138 -0.22 2.83 20.59
N SER A 139 0.66 2.28 19.76
CA SER A 139 1.23 0.96 20.00
C SER A 139 2.08 0.95 21.28
N GLU A 140 2.90 1.97 21.48
CA GLU A 140 3.73 2.14 22.67
C GLU A 140 2.88 2.37 23.94
N GLU A 141 1.82 3.18 23.82
CA GLU A 141 0.86 3.39 24.93
C GLU A 141 0.24 2.06 25.39
N ILE A 142 -0.19 1.21 24.47
CA ILE A 142 -0.75 -0.11 24.81
C ILE A 142 0.31 -1.01 25.43
N ARG A 143 1.52 -1.04 24.87
CA ARG A 143 2.65 -1.84 25.39
C ARG A 143 3.09 -1.39 26.79
N SER A 144 2.96 -0.08 27.10
CA SER A 144 3.25 0.47 28.42
C SER A 144 2.15 0.21 29.48
N GLY A 145 1.07 -0.51 29.10
CA GLY A 145 0.02 -0.93 30.02
C GLY A 145 -1.23 -0.05 30.02
N LYS A 146 -1.37 0.93 29.11
CA LYS A 146 -2.64 1.64 28.94
C LYS A 146 -3.73 0.71 28.42
N ASN A 147 -4.96 1.02 28.80
CA ASN A 147 -6.11 0.22 28.40
C ASN A 147 -6.28 0.22 26.87
N LYS A 148 -6.07 -0.92 26.24
CA LYS A 148 -6.06 -1.07 24.80
C LYS A 148 -7.38 -0.69 24.12
N TYR A 149 -8.53 -0.89 24.78
CA TYR A 149 -9.83 -0.55 24.19
C TYR A 149 -10.05 0.97 24.14
N PHE A 150 -9.68 1.68 25.21
CA PHE A 150 -9.74 3.15 25.20
C PHE A 150 -8.74 3.73 24.20
N THR A 151 -7.52 3.22 24.16
CA THR A 151 -6.51 3.67 23.19
C THR A 151 -6.99 3.46 21.74
N MET A 152 -7.62 2.31 21.43
CA MET A 152 -8.15 2.06 20.09
C MET A 152 -9.35 2.95 19.74
N LEU A 153 -10.22 3.30 20.70
CA LEU A 153 -11.28 4.28 20.48
C LEU A 153 -10.70 5.66 20.13
N GLU A 154 -9.60 6.05 20.77
CA GLU A 154 -8.88 7.29 20.40
C GLU A 154 -8.32 7.23 18.99
N VAL A 155 -7.70 6.11 18.60
CA VAL A 155 -7.20 5.90 17.22
C VAL A 155 -8.34 6.11 16.24
N VAL A 156 -9.45 5.37 16.37
CA VAL A 156 -10.61 5.46 15.46
C VAL A 156 -11.15 6.90 15.37
N ARG A 157 -11.23 7.61 16.51
CA ARG A 157 -11.70 9.00 16.53
C ARG A 157 -10.75 9.94 15.78
N LYS A 158 -9.43 9.77 15.96
CA LYS A 158 -8.42 10.62 15.36
C LYS A 158 -8.20 10.34 13.86
N LEU A 159 -8.50 9.13 13.38
CA LEU A 159 -8.30 8.76 11.97
C LEU A 159 -8.99 9.71 10.98
N LYS A 160 -10.16 10.24 11.34
CA LYS A 160 -10.87 11.20 10.50
C LYS A 160 -10.11 12.51 10.29
N GLY A 161 -9.22 12.88 11.22
CA GLY A 161 -8.40 14.08 11.11
C GLY A 161 -7.29 14.00 10.07
N PHE A 162 -6.91 12.80 9.66
CA PHE A 162 -5.87 12.58 8.63
C PHE A 162 -6.45 12.47 7.22
N VAL A 163 -7.77 12.52 7.05
CA VAL A 163 -8.44 12.33 5.76
C VAL A 163 -9.01 13.66 5.28
N ASP A 164 -8.57 14.11 4.10
CA ASP A 164 -9.22 15.21 3.39
C ASP A 164 -10.47 14.69 2.67
N SER A 165 -11.62 14.87 3.30
CA SER A 165 -12.91 14.40 2.80
C SER A 165 -13.33 15.02 1.45
N LYS A 166 -12.73 16.16 1.05
CA LYS A 166 -12.99 16.80 -0.23
C LYS A 166 -12.24 16.16 -1.40
N LYS A 167 -11.12 15.48 -1.07
CA LYS A 167 -10.28 14.78 -2.05
C LYS A 167 -10.47 13.27 -2.01
N GLN A 168 -11.22 12.79 -1.02
CA GLN A 168 -11.51 11.37 -0.88
C GLN A 168 -12.31 10.87 -2.09
N PRO A 169 -11.97 9.71 -2.66
CA PRO A 169 -12.72 9.12 -3.77
C PRO A 169 -14.20 8.93 -3.43
N ALA A 170 -15.07 9.16 -4.41
CA ALA A 170 -16.49 8.90 -4.26
C ALA A 170 -16.72 7.41 -3.92
N GLY A 171 -17.62 7.16 -2.97
CA GLY A 171 -17.95 5.80 -2.50
C GLY A 171 -17.01 5.22 -1.43
N LEU A 172 -15.89 5.86 -1.12
CA LEU A 172 -14.96 5.41 -0.09
C LEU A 172 -15.29 6.03 1.28
N ASP A 173 -15.37 5.21 2.34
CA ASP A 173 -15.32 5.63 3.74
C ASP A 173 -14.08 5.04 4.42
N LEU A 174 -12.98 5.77 4.35
CA LEU A 174 -11.69 5.32 4.88
C LEU A 174 -11.73 5.08 6.40
N ALA A 175 -12.47 5.90 7.14
CA ALA A 175 -12.61 5.74 8.60
C ALA A 175 -13.34 4.44 8.95
N LYS A 176 -14.39 4.10 8.19
CA LYS A 176 -15.12 2.84 8.32
C LYS A 176 -14.22 1.65 7.91
N MET A 177 -13.44 1.81 6.84
CA MET A 177 -12.48 0.80 6.39
C MET A 177 -11.46 0.48 7.49
N PHE A 178 -10.77 1.49 8.02
CA PHE A 178 -9.80 1.29 9.11
C PHE A 178 -10.46 0.73 10.38
N GLY A 179 -11.64 1.22 10.74
CA GLY A 179 -12.41 0.66 11.84
C GLY A 179 -12.67 -0.84 11.67
N ASN A 180 -13.06 -1.27 10.47
CA ASN A 180 -13.28 -2.68 10.17
C ASN A 180 -11.99 -3.51 10.22
N ILE A 181 -10.88 -3.01 9.69
CA ILE A 181 -9.56 -3.68 9.76
C ILE A 181 -9.17 -3.90 11.22
N LEU A 182 -9.27 -2.88 12.04
CA LEU A 182 -8.93 -2.94 13.46
C LEU A 182 -9.87 -3.90 14.23
N MET A 183 -11.17 -3.84 13.98
CA MET A 183 -12.17 -4.70 14.63
C MET A 183 -12.05 -6.16 14.21
N LYS A 184 -11.90 -6.43 12.93
CA LYS A 184 -11.76 -7.79 12.38
C LYS A 184 -10.36 -8.37 12.54
N ARG A 185 -9.39 -7.55 12.92
CA ARG A 185 -7.99 -7.94 13.14
C ARG A 185 -7.33 -8.57 11.91
N SER A 186 -7.77 -8.23 10.71
CA SER A 186 -7.29 -8.79 9.45
C SER A 186 -7.33 -7.76 8.33
N PHE A 187 -6.28 -7.76 7.51
CA PHE A 187 -6.25 -7.02 6.25
C PHE A 187 -7.12 -7.69 5.16
N ASP A 188 -7.42 -8.97 5.30
CA ASP A 188 -8.20 -9.74 4.32
C ASP A 188 -9.70 -9.40 4.32
N SER A 189 -10.13 -8.53 5.22
CA SER A 189 -11.51 -8.11 5.30
C SER A 189 -11.89 -6.99 4.31
N VAL A 190 -11.08 -6.76 3.32
CA VAL A 190 -11.33 -5.79 2.23
C VAL A 190 -12.32 -6.34 1.18
N GLY A 191 -12.82 -7.54 1.33
CA GLY A 191 -13.87 -8.08 0.49
C GLY A 191 -15.24 -7.49 0.82
N SER A 192 -15.78 -6.69 -0.04
CA SER A 192 -17.08 -5.99 -0.04
C SER A 192 -16.99 -4.50 0.31
N TRP A 193 -16.49 -3.76 -0.64
CA TRP A 193 -16.70 -2.31 -0.72
C TRP A 193 -17.77 -2.01 -1.74
#